data_facf9b5580abaead869aa3cda90b83d9
#
_entry.id   facf9b5580abaead869aa3cda90b83d9
#
_cell.length_a   1.000
_cell.length_b   1.000
_cell.length_c   1.000
_cell.angle_alpha   90.00
_cell.angle_beta   90.00
_cell.angle_gamma   90.00
#
_symmetry.space_group_name_H-M   'P 1'
#
loop_
_entity.id
_entity.type
_entity.pdbx_description
1 polymer ?
#
loop_
_entity_poly.entity_id
_entity_poly.type
_entity_poly.pdbx_seq_one_letter_code
_entity_poly.pdbx_strand_id
1 'polypeptide(L)'
;RIAATEAAASGIHWTFAPMVDISRDARWGRVMEGAGEDPYLGSKIAYARVKGFQGNLGDVDAVMACAKHFVAYGAAVGGRDYNAVDMSDRMLWETYLPPFKATVDAGVATFMNGFNDLNGIPATGNKYLLRDILKGQWNFQGFVVSDWGSIGEMVAHGYAKDNNDAAQIAITAGSDMDMESNAYRNNLAQLVKENKVPIALVDDAVRRILYMKFELGLFDDPFKFCNPEREKRELNNPEHTKAAREVAAKSIVLLKNEKNILPLSKNTKTIAFIGPMVKLNRANHGFWAIDLKEVDSTYIISQWKGLENKVGKNTKLLYAKGCDEEGSNTDGFAEAIAVANQSDVVILSIGEAWNKSGE
;
A
#
# COMPACT_ATOMS: atom_id res chain seq x y z
N ARG A 1 -11.35 3.63 -7.87
CA ARG A 1 -12.01 2.95 -8.99
C ARG A 1 -11.08 2.80 -10.20
N ILE A 2 -10.40 3.87 -10.65
CA ILE A 2 -9.50 3.84 -11.81
C ILE A 2 -8.46 2.72 -11.68
N ALA A 3 -7.73 2.64 -10.57
CA ALA A 3 -6.74 1.58 -10.33
C ALA A 3 -7.36 0.16 -10.45
N ALA A 4 -8.60 -0.03 -9.99
CA ALA A 4 -9.29 -1.30 -10.13
C ALA A 4 -9.63 -1.61 -11.60
N THR A 5 -10.09 -0.60 -12.35
CA THR A 5 -10.40 -0.75 -13.78
C THR A 5 -9.15 -1.15 -14.58
N GLU A 6 -8.01 -0.49 -14.34
CA GLU A 6 -6.74 -0.81 -15.00
C GLU A 6 -6.22 -2.20 -14.59
N ALA A 7 -6.26 -2.54 -13.29
CA ALA A 7 -5.84 -3.84 -12.79
C ALA A 7 -6.71 -4.98 -13.36
N ALA A 8 -8.04 -4.82 -13.33
CA ALA A 8 -8.95 -5.80 -13.90
C ALA A 8 -8.79 -5.95 -15.42
N ALA A 9 -8.51 -4.85 -16.12
CA ALA A 9 -8.21 -4.88 -17.56
C ALA A 9 -6.93 -5.65 -17.87
N SER A 10 -5.95 -5.66 -16.97
CA SER A 10 -4.71 -6.44 -17.05
C SER A 10 -4.88 -7.89 -16.53
N GLY A 11 -6.10 -8.34 -16.27
CA GLY A 11 -6.40 -9.71 -15.84
C GLY A 11 -6.22 -9.96 -14.33
N ILE A 12 -6.05 -8.93 -13.51
CA ILE A 12 -5.92 -9.06 -12.07
C ILE A 12 -7.32 -9.15 -11.44
N HIS A 13 -7.54 -10.13 -10.56
CA HIS A 13 -8.81 -10.34 -9.85
C HIS A 13 -8.80 -9.83 -8.42
N TRP A 14 -7.62 -9.71 -7.84
CA TRP A 14 -7.41 -9.46 -6.43
C TRP A 14 -6.21 -8.54 -6.22
N THR A 15 -6.37 -7.51 -5.40
CA THR A 15 -5.30 -6.59 -5.06
C THR A 15 -5.04 -6.61 -3.56
N PHE A 16 -3.77 -6.41 -3.14
CA PHE A 16 -3.39 -6.29 -1.74
C PHE A 16 -3.48 -4.84 -1.25
N ALA A 17 -4.66 -4.26 -1.48
CA ALA A 17 -5.04 -2.92 -1.08
C ALA A 17 -6.55 -2.90 -0.72
N PRO A 18 -6.98 -1.98 0.18
CA PRO A 18 -6.26 -0.84 0.74
C PRO A 18 -5.45 -1.18 2.00
N MET A 19 -4.32 -0.51 2.17
CA MET A 19 -3.67 -0.39 3.46
C MET A 19 -4.48 0.61 4.30
N VAL A 20 -4.90 0.19 5.50
CA VAL A 20 -5.79 0.96 6.38
C VAL A 20 -5.24 1.12 7.80
N ASP A 21 -3.97 0.81 7.98
CA ASP A 21 -3.28 1.01 9.25
C ASP A 21 -3.29 2.46 9.67
N ILE A 22 -3.57 2.69 10.95
CA ILE A 22 -3.35 3.98 11.60
C ILE A 22 -1.89 4.04 12.02
N SER A 23 -1.18 5.07 11.62
CA SER A 23 0.19 5.32 12.03
C SER A 23 0.32 6.66 12.72
N ARG A 24 0.92 6.66 13.91
CA ARG A 24 1.20 7.85 14.73
C ARG A 24 2.69 8.11 14.89
N ASP A 25 3.53 7.17 14.49
CA ASP A 25 4.98 7.33 14.47
C ASP A 25 5.45 7.56 13.03
N ALA A 26 5.88 8.80 12.75
CA ALA A 26 6.34 9.19 11.41
C ALA A 26 7.65 8.50 10.98
N ARG A 27 8.33 7.78 11.89
CA ARG A 27 9.54 7.01 11.57
C ARG A 27 9.24 5.68 10.89
N TRP A 28 8.00 5.20 10.97
CA TRP A 28 7.62 3.97 10.29
C TRP A 28 7.69 4.14 8.77
N GLY A 29 8.50 3.33 8.08
CA GLY A 29 8.73 3.45 6.65
C GLY A 29 7.49 3.30 5.77
N ARG A 30 6.44 2.63 6.27
CA ARG A 30 5.16 2.43 5.57
C ARG A 30 4.10 3.48 5.90
N VAL A 31 4.42 4.52 6.66
CA VAL A 31 3.47 5.60 7.02
C VAL A 31 2.84 6.24 5.78
N MET A 32 3.56 6.30 4.67
CA MET A 32 3.11 6.87 3.40
C MET A 32 1.98 6.07 2.71
N GLU A 33 1.83 4.79 3.02
CA GLU A 33 0.80 3.94 2.41
C GLU A 33 -0.59 4.21 3.02
N GLY A 34 -0.62 4.69 4.27
CA GLY A 34 -1.82 4.86 5.07
C GLY A 34 -2.58 6.17 4.81
N ALA A 35 -3.66 6.35 5.56
CA ALA A 35 -4.49 7.54 5.54
C ALA A 35 -4.21 8.53 6.70
N GLY A 36 -3.11 8.30 7.44
CA GLY A 36 -2.69 9.14 8.56
C GLY A 36 -3.01 8.57 9.93
N GLU A 37 -3.09 9.46 10.93
CA GLU A 37 -3.19 9.11 12.35
C GLU A 37 -4.62 9.11 12.91
N ASP A 38 -5.56 9.71 12.21
CA ASP A 38 -6.94 9.89 12.66
C ASP A 38 -7.81 8.67 12.31
N PRO A 39 -8.36 7.94 13.30
CA PRO A 39 -9.16 6.75 13.04
C PRO A 39 -10.51 7.04 12.35
N TYR A 40 -11.08 8.24 12.53
CA TYR A 40 -12.32 8.60 11.86
C TYR A 40 -12.08 8.85 10.36
N LEU A 41 -11.11 9.67 10.01
CA LEU A 41 -10.74 9.91 8.62
C LEU A 41 -10.25 8.62 7.96
N GLY A 42 -9.42 7.84 8.65
CA GLY A 42 -8.96 6.52 8.22
C GLY A 42 -10.13 5.60 7.89
N SER A 43 -11.16 5.55 8.74
CA SER A 43 -12.36 4.74 8.49
C SER A 43 -13.15 5.19 7.26
N LYS A 44 -13.30 6.52 7.05
CA LYS A 44 -13.99 7.04 5.85
C LYS A 44 -13.26 6.71 4.57
N ILE A 45 -11.92 6.86 4.58
CA ILE A 45 -11.07 6.54 3.43
C ILE A 45 -11.05 5.03 3.18
N ALA A 46 -10.95 4.20 4.23
CA ALA A 46 -10.97 2.75 4.13
C ALA A 46 -12.26 2.26 3.45
N TYR A 47 -13.42 2.73 3.92
CA TYR A 47 -14.71 2.42 3.31
C TYR A 47 -14.76 2.81 1.83
N ALA A 48 -14.37 4.04 1.51
CA ALA A 48 -14.41 4.56 0.14
C ALA A 48 -13.45 3.79 -0.79
N ARG A 49 -12.25 3.41 -0.30
CA ARG A 49 -11.28 2.61 -1.08
C ARG A 49 -11.83 1.23 -1.39
N VAL A 50 -12.42 0.52 -0.43
CA VAL A 50 -13.05 -0.79 -0.69
C VAL A 50 -14.15 -0.67 -1.74
N LYS A 51 -15.06 0.29 -1.59
CA LYS A 51 -16.10 0.57 -2.61
C LYS A 51 -15.51 0.90 -3.97
N GLY A 52 -14.40 1.65 -4.00
CA GLY A 52 -13.69 1.99 -5.22
C GLY A 52 -13.08 0.78 -5.92
N PHE A 53 -12.43 -0.12 -5.18
CA PHE A 53 -11.84 -1.33 -5.75
C PHE A 53 -12.88 -2.34 -6.21
N GLN A 54 -13.85 -2.65 -5.35
CA GLN A 54 -14.76 -3.76 -5.59
C GLN A 54 -15.94 -3.40 -6.48
N GLY A 55 -16.49 -2.19 -6.41
CA GLY A 55 -17.73 -1.89 -7.13
C GLY A 55 -18.77 -2.98 -6.86
N ASN A 56 -19.22 -3.66 -7.93
CA ASN A 56 -19.89 -4.95 -7.84
C ASN A 56 -18.88 -6.05 -8.17
N LEU A 57 -18.61 -6.95 -7.22
CA LEU A 57 -17.73 -8.10 -7.48
C LEU A 57 -18.31 -8.92 -8.65
N GLY A 58 -17.41 -9.35 -9.53
CA GLY A 58 -17.80 -10.02 -10.76
C GLY A 58 -17.94 -9.10 -11.98
N ASP A 59 -18.01 -7.77 -11.81
CA ASP A 59 -17.88 -6.85 -12.94
C ASP A 59 -16.44 -6.87 -13.49
N VAL A 60 -16.30 -6.72 -14.80
CA VAL A 60 -15.00 -6.81 -15.50
C VAL A 60 -14.05 -5.65 -15.20
N ASP A 61 -14.47 -4.65 -14.48
CA ASP A 61 -13.68 -3.50 -14.03
C ASP A 61 -13.51 -3.45 -12.49
N ALA A 62 -13.89 -4.53 -11.79
CA ALA A 62 -13.78 -4.71 -10.35
C ALA A 62 -12.67 -5.69 -9.97
N VAL A 63 -12.05 -5.46 -8.81
CA VAL A 63 -11.10 -6.38 -8.20
C VAL A 63 -11.44 -6.58 -6.72
N MET A 64 -11.18 -7.75 -6.18
CA MET A 64 -11.28 -7.95 -4.73
C MET A 64 -10.30 -7.04 -4.01
N ALA A 65 -10.78 -6.33 -3.00
CA ALA A 65 -9.96 -5.57 -2.08
C ALA A 65 -9.43 -6.45 -0.94
N CYS A 66 -8.29 -6.09 -0.40
CA CYS A 66 -7.68 -6.72 0.76
C CYS A 66 -7.33 -5.65 1.79
N ALA A 67 -8.07 -5.61 2.90
CA ALA A 67 -7.76 -4.70 3.99
C ALA A 67 -6.53 -5.19 4.76
N LYS A 68 -5.51 -4.36 4.89
CA LYS A 68 -4.24 -4.74 5.51
C LYS A 68 -3.67 -3.62 6.37
N HIS A 69 -2.84 -3.92 7.35
CA HIS A 69 -2.43 -5.24 7.84
C HIS A 69 -3.12 -5.50 9.19
N PHE A 70 -3.96 -6.49 9.28
CA PHE A 70 -4.83 -6.72 10.44
C PHE A 70 -4.04 -7.36 11.59
N VAL A 71 -3.72 -6.65 12.68
CA VAL A 71 -4.08 -5.28 13.04
C VAL A 71 -2.95 -4.62 13.86
N ALA A 72 -2.98 -3.32 13.94
CA ALA A 72 -2.09 -2.49 14.75
C ALA A 72 -0.63 -2.40 14.25
N TYR A 73 -0.35 -2.80 13.04
CA TYR A 73 1.00 -2.80 12.47
C TYR A 73 1.64 -1.39 12.47
N GLY A 74 0.86 -0.34 12.22
CA GLY A 74 1.32 1.05 12.30
C GLY A 74 1.65 1.56 13.71
N ALA A 75 1.49 0.73 14.75
CA ALA A 75 1.86 1.03 16.13
C ALA A 75 3.17 0.39 16.56
N ALA A 76 3.95 -0.16 15.63
CA ALA A 76 5.21 -0.85 15.93
C ALA A 76 6.15 0.01 16.77
N VAL A 77 6.73 -0.59 17.80
CA VAL A 77 7.59 0.09 18.77
C VAL A 77 8.75 0.82 18.08
N GLY A 78 8.85 2.12 18.33
CA GLY A 78 9.88 2.97 17.77
C GLY A 78 9.76 3.24 16.28
N GLY A 79 8.60 2.95 15.66
CA GLY A 79 8.39 3.05 14.22
C GLY A 79 9.20 2.02 13.43
N ARG A 80 9.66 0.96 14.06
CA ARG A 80 10.44 -0.10 13.41
C ARG A 80 9.52 -1.13 12.81
N ASP A 81 9.67 -1.37 11.54
CA ASP A 81 8.90 -2.38 10.84
C ASP A 81 9.11 -3.79 11.44
N TYR A 82 8.14 -4.67 11.33
CA TYR A 82 8.13 -6.03 11.91
C TYR A 82 8.22 -6.10 13.45
N ASN A 83 8.19 -4.96 14.15
CA ASN A 83 8.40 -4.97 15.59
C ASN A 83 7.11 -5.21 16.37
N ALA A 84 7.29 -5.56 17.66
CA ALA A 84 6.18 -5.80 18.57
C ALA A 84 5.33 -4.56 18.82
N VAL A 85 4.09 -4.80 19.20
CA VAL A 85 3.12 -3.79 19.60
C VAL A 85 2.53 -4.17 20.95
N ASP A 86 2.67 -3.28 21.93
CA ASP A 86 2.01 -3.40 23.21
C ASP A 86 1.00 -2.28 23.40
N MET A 87 -0.26 -2.62 23.62
CA MET A 87 -1.30 -1.63 23.88
C MET A 87 -2.47 -2.19 24.69
N SER A 88 -3.22 -1.28 25.33
CA SER A 88 -4.47 -1.66 25.98
C SER A 88 -5.56 -2.00 24.98
N ASP A 89 -6.52 -2.83 25.38
CA ASP A 89 -7.71 -3.13 24.58
C ASP A 89 -8.46 -1.85 24.19
N ARG A 90 -8.54 -0.84 25.09
CA ARG A 90 -9.16 0.43 24.78
C ARG A 90 -8.48 1.11 23.58
N MET A 91 -7.15 1.15 23.55
CA MET A 91 -6.41 1.75 22.45
C MET A 91 -6.65 0.98 21.15
N LEU A 92 -6.64 -0.34 21.21
CA LEU A 92 -6.93 -1.21 20.07
C LEU A 92 -8.32 -0.91 19.48
N TRP A 93 -9.35 -0.88 20.34
CA TRP A 93 -10.74 -0.69 19.93
C TRP A 93 -11.08 0.74 19.49
N GLU A 94 -10.47 1.75 20.11
CA GLU A 94 -10.76 3.15 19.78
C GLU A 94 -9.94 3.70 18.61
N THR A 95 -8.77 3.09 18.33
CA THR A 95 -7.83 3.67 17.35
C THR A 95 -7.55 2.75 16.18
N TYR A 96 -7.16 1.50 16.42
CA TYR A 96 -6.60 0.66 15.37
C TYR A 96 -7.62 -0.26 14.68
N LEU A 97 -8.66 -0.69 15.37
CA LEU A 97 -9.74 -1.50 14.80
C LEU A 97 -10.76 -0.73 13.96
N PRO A 98 -11.11 0.56 14.22
CA PRO A 98 -12.18 1.23 13.49
C PRO A 98 -12.03 1.30 11.97
N PRO A 99 -10.84 1.58 11.37
CA PRO A 99 -10.69 1.54 9.92
C PRO A 99 -10.95 0.16 9.32
N PHE A 100 -10.51 -0.90 9.99
CA PHE A 100 -10.78 -2.28 9.56
C PHE A 100 -12.27 -2.64 9.66
N LYS A 101 -12.94 -2.21 10.73
CA LYS A 101 -14.40 -2.38 10.83
C LYS A 101 -15.13 -1.69 9.69
N ALA A 102 -14.69 -0.49 9.32
CA ALA A 102 -15.27 0.24 8.19
C ALA A 102 -15.07 -0.51 6.86
N THR A 103 -13.99 -1.28 6.68
CA THR A 103 -13.83 -2.11 5.48
C THR A 103 -14.81 -3.30 5.47
N VAL A 104 -15.08 -3.91 6.63
CA VAL A 104 -16.12 -4.94 6.76
C VAL A 104 -17.49 -4.37 6.41
N ASP A 105 -17.83 -3.18 6.91
CA ASP A 105 -19.09 -2.50 6.60
C ASP A 105 -19.21 -2.11 5.12
N ALA A 106 -18.07 -1.91 4.45
CA ALA A 106 -18.00 -1.71 3.00
C ALA A 106 -18.12 -3.02 2.21
N GLY A 107 -18.09 -4.20 2.85
CA GLY A 107 -18.15 -5.50 2.21
C GLY A 107 -16.83 -5.98 1.62
N VAL A 108 -15.69 -5.69 2.29
CA VAL A 108 -14.37 -6.13 1.82
C VAL A 108 -14.29 -7.64 1.65
N ALA A 109 -13.67 -8.08 0.56
CA ALA A 109 -13.57 -9.50 0.21
C ALA A 109 -12.51 -10.24 1.04
N THR A 110 -11.41 -9.58 1.38
CA THR A 110 -10.27 -10.25 2.04
C THR A 110 -9.60 -9.34 3.08
N PHE A 111 -8.91 -9.99 4.01
CA PHE A 111 -7.99 -9.37 4.95
C PHE A 111 -6.61 -9.98 4.82
N MET A 112 -5.59 -9.20 5.14
CA MET A 112 -4.21 -9.67 5.29
C MET A 112 -3.74 -9.41 6.71
N ASN A 113 -3.10 -10.41 7.34
CA ASN A 113 -2.52 -10.27 8.68
C ASN A 113 -1.37 -9.27 8.70
N GLY A 114 -1.10 -8.68 9.87
CA GLY A 114 0.14 -7.95 10.10
C GLY A 114 1.30 -8.87 10.46
N PHE A 115 2.52 -8.37 10.29
CA PHE A 115 3.76 -9.05 10.71
C PHE A 115 4.02 -8.94 12.21
N ASN A 116 3.46 -7.90 12.83
CA ASN A 116 3.71 -7.55 14.22
C ASN A 116 3.13 -8.54 15.22
N ASP A 117 3.76 -8.63 16.38
CA ASP A 117 3.12 -9.16 17.58
C ASP A 117 2.21 -8.11 18.20
N LEU A 118 1.06 -8.52 18.66
CA LEU A 118 0.19 -7.70 19.51
C LEU A 118 0.14 -8.32 20.91
N ASN A 119 0.68 -7.61 21.89
CA ASN A 119 0.76 -8.07 23.31
C ASN A 119 1.38 -9.48 23.41
N GLY A 120 2.46 -9.72 22.65
CA GLY A 120 3.21 -10.96 22.64
C GLY A 120 2.62 -12.10 21.78
N ILE A 121 1.56 -11.84 21.01
CA ILE A 121 0.97 -12.85 20.11
C ILE A 121 1.07 -12.34 18.67
N PRO A 122 1.76 -13.03 17.75
CA PRO A 122 1.81 -12.66 16.34
C PRO A 122 0.41 -12.51 15.74
N ALA A 123 0.16 -11.43 15.03
CA ALA A 123 -1.16 -11.14 14.44
C ALA A 123 -1.66 -12.31 13.59
N THR A 124 -0.76 -12.98 12.87
CA THR A 124 -1.03 -14.17 12.04
C THR A 124 -1.56 -15.36 12.84
N GLY A 125 -1.11 -15.51 14.09
CA GLY A 125 -1.51 -16.59 15.02
C GLY A 125 -2.51 -16.16 16.10
N ASN A 126 -3.08 -14.96 16.00
CA ASN A 126 -3.90 -14.39 17.05
C ASN A 126 -5.38 -14.73 16.88
N LYS A 127 -5.81 -15.78 17.61
CA LYS A 127 -7.20 -16.24 17.57
C LYS A 127 -8.20 -15.17 17.98
N TYR A 128 -7.88 -14.34 18.98
CA TYR A 128 -8.77 -13.28 19.44
C TYR A 128 -9.07 -12.29 18.31
N LEU A 129 -8.06 -11.90 17.55
CA LEU A 129 -8.24 -10.98 16.42
C LEU A 129 -9.03 -11.63 15.29
N LEU A 130 -8.65 -12.83 14.86
CA LEU A 130 -9.14 -13.43 13.63
C LEU A 130 -10.46 -14.19 13.82
N ARG A 131 -10.59 -14.99 14.90
CA ARG A 131 -11.80 -15.77 15.15
C ARG A 131 -12.84 -14.97 15.94
N ASP A 132 -12.40 -14.37 17.06
CA ASP A 132 -13.38 -13.80 17.97
C ASP A 132 -13.87 -12.43 17.51
N ILE A 133 -12.98 -11.53 17.07
CA ILE A 133 -13.36 -10.22 16.54
C ILE A 133 -13.80 -10.30 15.08
N LEU A 134 -12.88 -10.64 14.17
CA LEU A 134 -13.13 -10.50 12.73
C LEU A 134 -14.23 -11.43 12.24
N LYS A 135 -14.06 -12.74 12.40
CA LYS A 135 -15.03 -13.73 11.92
C LYS A 135 -16.27 -13.87 12.81
N GLY A 136 -16.09 -13.73 14.14
CA GLY A 136 -17.17 -13.85 15.12
C GLY A 136 -17.97 -12.55 15.25
N GLN A 137 -17.44 -11.58 15.97
CA GLN A 137 -18.17 -10.36 16.33
C GLN A 137 -18.55 -9.51 15.12
N TRP A 138 -17.66 -9.40 14.11
CA TRP A 138 -17.92 -8.62 12.89
C TRP A 138 -18.57 -9.44 11.77
N ASN A 139 -18.72 -10.74 11.97
CA ASN A 139 -19.34 -11.66 11.01
C ASN A 139 -18.72 -11.56 9.59
N PHE A 140 -17.41 -11.45 9.49
CA PHE A 140 -16.71 -11.37 8.22
C PHE A 140 -16.83 -12.69 7.44
N GLN A 141 -17.28 -12.62 6.20
CA GLN A 141 -17.58 -13.80 5.36
C GLN A 141 -16.48 -14.15 4.38
N GLY A 142 -15.57 -13.21 4.06
CA GLY A 142 -14.45 -13.44 3.18
C GLY A 142 -13.35 -14.28 3.82
N PHE A 143 -12.15 -14.29 3.24
CA PHE A 143 -11.02 -15.04 3.76
C PHE A 143 -9.88 -14.13 4.23
N VAL A 144 -9.02 -14.69 5.09
CA VAL A 144 -7.82 -14.03 5.61
C VAL A 144 -6.60 -14.70 4.98
N VAL A 145 -5.76 -13.90 4.32
CA VAL A 145 -4.45 -14.32 3.83
C VAL A 145 -3.37 -13.87 4.81
N SER A 146 -2.33 -14.68 5.00
CA SER A 146 -1.14 -14.25 5.71
C SER A 146 -0.42 -13.16 4.92
N ASP A 147 0.37 -12.31 5.57
CA ASP A 147 1.37 -11.53 4.86
C ASP A 147 2.51 -12.44 4.38
N TRP A 148 3.43 -11.90 3.59
CA TRP A 148 4.52 -12.63 2.95
C TRP A 148 5.40 -13.38 3.95
N GLY A 149 5.29 -14.69 3.96
CA GLY A 149 6.04 -15.54 4.88
C GLY A 149 5.60 -15.49 6.36
N SER A 150 4.61 -14.67 6.75
CA SER A 150 4.31 -14.36 8.14
C SER A 150 3.87 -15.55 9.00
N ILE A 151 3.39 -16.65 8.39
CA ILE A 151 3.15 -17.89 9.15
C ILE A 151 4.48 -18.50 9.59
N GLY A 152 5.45 -18.60 8.69
CA GLY A 152 6.79 -19.12 9.01
C GLY A 152 7.56 -18.21 9.98
N GLU A 153 7.37 -16.90 9.89
CA GLU A 153 8.02 -15.93 10.78
C GLU A 153 7.64 -16.08 12.26
N MET A 154 6.51 -16.70 12.57
CA MET A 154 6.18 -17.04 13.97
C MET A 154 7.27 -17.89 14.65
N VAL A 155 8.08 -18.61 13.87
CA VAL A 155 9.25 -19.34 14.40
C VAL A 155 10.37 -18.37 14.80
N ALA A 156 10.66 -17.38 13.96
CA ALA A 156 11.66 -16.35 14.25
C ALA A 156 11.24 -15.44 15.43
N HIS A 157 9.93 -15.19 15.57
CA HIS A 157 9.37 -14.49 16.74
C HIS A 157 9.45 -15.32 18.04
N GLY A 158 9.83 -16.60 17.97
CA GLY A 158 9.88 -17.49 19.12
C GLY A 158 8.50 -17.93 19.63
N TYR A 159 7.46 -17.71 18.86
CA TYR A 159 6.08 -18.08 19.19
C TYR A 159 5.74 -19.52 18.77
N ALA A 160 6.21 -19.95 17.60
CA ALA A 160 6.11 -21.32 17.13
C ALA A 160 7.50 -22.00 17.18
N LYS A 161 7.53 -23.30 17.45
CA LYS A 161 8.80 -24.04 17.53
C LYS A 161 9.36 -24.41 16.13
N ASP A 162 8.49 -24.61 15.16
CA ASP A 162 8.81 -25.00 13.79
C ASP A 162 7.61 -24.67 12.85
N ASN A 163 7.79 -24.85 11.54
CA ASN A 163 6.74 -24.58 10.56
C ASN A 163 5.50 -25.48 10.69
N ASN A 164 5.62 -26.67 11.30
CA ASN A 164 4.48 -27.54 11.57
C ASN A 164 3.60 -26.95 12.67
N ASP A 165 4.22 -26.48 13.73
CA ASP A 165 3.56 -25.78 14.84
C ASP A 165 2.95 -24.45 14.37
N ALA A 166 3.71 -23.68 13.58
CA ALA A 166 3.22 -22.43 12.97
C ALA A 166 1.96 -22.65 12.11
N ALA A 167 1.94 -23.70 11.29
CA ALA A 167 0.78 -24.05 10.48
C ALA A 167 -0.45 -24.41 11.36
N GLN A 168 -0.25 -25.16 12.42
CA GLN A 168 -1.30 -25.51 13.38
C GLN A 168 -1.87 -24.25 14.07
N ILE A 169 -0.99 -23.37 14.55
CA ILE A 169 -1.37 -22.12 15.22
C ILE A 169 -2.19 -21.24 14.26
N ALA A 170 -1.66 -20.97 13.07
CA ALA A 170 -2.26 -20.05 12.11
C ALA A 170 -3.65 -20.51 11.64
N ILE A 171 -3.83 -21.76 11.23
CA ILE A 171 -5.14 -22.28 10.78
C ILE A 171 -6.15 -22.30 11.93
N THR A 172 -5.70 -22.63 13.14
CA THR A 172 -6.55 -22.61 14.34
C THR A 172 -6.97 -21.18 14.68
N ALA A 173 -6.05 -20.24 14.57
CA ALA A 173 -6.32 -18.83 14.79
C ALA A 173 -7.28 -18.23 13.77
N GLY A 174 -7.33 -18.75 12.53
CA GLY A 174 -8.26 -18.30 11.50
C GLY A 174 -7.62 -17.64 10.28
N SER A 175 -6.29 -17.78 10.08
CA SER A 175 -5.65 -17.49 8.80
C SER A 175 -6.06 -18.58 7.80
N ASP A 176 -6.67 -18.18 6.68
CA ASP A 176 -7.27 -19.13 5.73
C ASP A 176 -6.31 -19.50 4.59
N MET A 177 -5.39 -18.61 4.24
CA MET A 177 -4.45 -18.77 3.13
C MET A 177 -3.03 -18.41 3.57
N ASP A 178 -2.09 -19.27 3.24
CA ASP A 178 -0.65 -19.08 3.47
C ASP A 178 0.00 -18.46 2.25
N MET A 179 0.64 -17.31 2.42
CA MET A 179 1.42 -16.65 1.38
C MET A 179 2.92 -16.86 1.64
N GLU A 180 3.58 -17.64 0.78
CA GLU A 180 5.01 -17.89 0.65
C GLU A 180 5.67 -18.78 1.72
N SER A 181 5.17 -18.92 2.96
CA SER A 181 5.85 -19.75 3.95
C SER A 181 5.82 -21.24 3.64
N ASN A 182 4.92 -21.69 2.77
CA ASN A 182 4.65 -23.10 2.48
C ASN A 182 4.30 -23.95 3.73
N ALA A 183 3.98 -23.33 4.84
CA ALA A 183 3.65 -24.00 6.09
C ALA A 183 2.39 -24.87 5.93
N TYR A 184 1.34 -24.35 5.31
CA TYR A 184 0.12 -25.12 5.06
C TYR A 184 0.33 -26.23 4.06
N ARG A 185 0.98 -25.95 2.95
CA ARG A 185 1.26 -26.93 1.90
C ARG A 185 2.00 -28.15 2.42
N ASN A 186 2.96 -27.94 3.29
CA ASN A 186 3.84 -29.00 3.76
C ASN A 186 3.31 -29.76 4.98
N ASN A 187 2.42 -29.15 5.77
CA ASN A 187 2.09 -29.69 7.11
C ASN A 187 0.61 -29.98 7.34
N LEU A 188 -0.36 -29.24 6.74
CA LEU A 188 -1.78 -29.39 7.11
C LEU A 188 -2.32 -30.81 6.93
N ALA A 189 -1.96 -31.48 5.86
CA ALA A 189 -2.43 -32.85 5.60
C ALA A 189 -2.02 -33.81 6.72
N GLN A 190 -0.80 -33.69 7.21
CA GLN A 190 -0.30 -34.51 8.32
C GLN A 190 -0.94 -34.13 9.65
N LEU A 191 -1.07 -32.84 9.93
CA LEU A 191 -1.74 -32.33 11.15
C LEU A 191 -3.18 -32.81 11.25
N VAL A 192 -3.91 -32.88 10.13
CA VAL A 192 -5.27 -33.43 10.10
C VAL A 192 -5.26 -34.94 10.38
N LYS A 193 -4.35 -35.71 9.75
CA LYS A 193 -4.23 -37.15 9.99
C LYS A 193 -3.90 -37.47 11.45
N GLU A 194 -3.13 -36.62 12.11
CA GLU A 194 -2.74 -36.74 13.51
C GLU A 194 -3.82 -36.21 14.48
N ASN A 195 -4.96 -35.75 13.98
CA ASN A 195 -6.04 -35.09 14.75
C ASN A 195 -5.58 -33.85 15.56
N LYS A 196 -4.48 -33.20 15.14
CA LYS A 196 -4.00 -31.92 15.71
C LYS A 196 -4.76 -30.73 15.17
N VAL A 197 -5.22 -30.82 13.93
CA VAL A 197 -6.06 -29.83 13.27
C VAL A 197 -7.38 -30.51 12.85
N PRO A 198 -8.54 -30.05 13.33
CA PRO A 198 -9.82 -30.51 12.84
C PRO A 198 -9.98 -30.21 11.35
N ILE A 199 -10.37 -31.21 10.54
CA ILE A 199 -10.60 -31.02 9.10
C ILE A 199 -11.60 -29.89 8.81
N ALA A 200 -12.57 -29.65 9.69
CA ALA A 200 -13.56 -28.60 9.55
C ALA A 200 -12.93 -27.18 9.46
N LEU A 201 -11.75 -26.95 10.04
CA LEU A 201 -11.04 -25.67 9.92
C LEU A 201 -10.46 -25.49 8.52
N VAL A 202 -9.94 -26.56 7.93
CA VAL A 202 -9.44 -26.56 6.55
C VAL A 202 -10.60 -26.39 5.58
N ASP A 203 -11.71 -27.09 5.81
CA ASP A 203 -12.91 -26.96 4.97
C ASP A 203 -13.51 -25.55 5.03
N ASP A 204 -13.50 -24.89 6.20
CA ASP A 204 -13.93 -23.49 6.34
C ASP A 204 -13.04 -22.55 5.51
N ALA A 205 -11.73 -22.70 5.62
CA ALA A 205 -10.77 -21.90 4.86
C ALA A 205 -10.93 -22.07 3.34
N VAL A 206 -11.03 -23.33 2.89
CA VAL A 206 -11.26 -23.65 1.47
C VAL A 206 -12.59 -23.07 0.98
N ARG A 207 -13.67 -23.24 1.75
CA ARG A 207 -14.99 -22.72 1.39
C ARG A 207 -14.98 -21.20 1.23
N ARG A 208 -14.31 -20.46 2.11
CA ARG A 208 -14.20 -19.01 2.02
C ARG A 208 -13.48 -18.56 0.75
N ILE A 209 -12.38 -19.24 0.39
CA ILE A 209 -11.62 -18.95 -0.85
C ILE A 209 -12.48 -19.29 -2.08
N LEU A 210 -13.13 -20.46 -2.10
CA LEU A 210 -13.98 -20.86 -3.21
C LEU A 210 -15.20 -19.94 -3.37
N TYR A 211 -15.78 -19.47 -2.26
CA TYR A 211 -16.86 -18.51 -2.28
C TYR A 211 -16.46 -17.21 -2.99
N MET A 212 -15.28 -16.67 -2.70
CA MET A 212 -14.79 -15.47 -3.38
C MET A 212 -14.53 -15.70 -4.88
N LYS A 213 -14.02 -16.87 -5.27
CA LYS A 213 -13.90 -17.23 -6.68
C LYS A 213 -15.26 -17.32 -7.38
N PHE A 214 -16.27 -17.76 -6.65
CA PHE A 214 -17.66 -17.83 -7.14
C PHE A 214 -18.25 -16.43 -7.35
N GLU A 215 -18.09 -15.54 -6.36
CA GLU A 215 -18.51 -14.13 -6.45
C GLU A 215 -17.85 -13.38 -7.62
N LEU A 216 -16.61 -13.73 -7.98
CA LEU A 216 -15.94 -13.22 -9.15
C LEU A 216 -16.46 -13.81 -10.49
N GLY A 217 -17.28 -14.86 -10.45
CA GLY A 217 -17.79 -15.56 -11.63
C GLY A 217 -16.72 -16.41 -12.36
N LEU A 218 -15.63 -16.80 -11.67
CA LEU A 218 -14.53 -17.55 -12.29
C LEU A 218 -14.86 -18.99 -12.59
N PHE A 219 -15.94 -19.54 -12.01
CA PHE A 219 -16.44 -20.90 -12.34
C PHE A 219 -17.29 -20.91 -13.61
N ASP A 220 -17.94 -19.79 -13.93
CA ASP A 220 -18.74 -19.64 -15.14
C ASP A 220 -17.87 -19.29 -16.34
N ASP A 221 -16.92 -18.34 -16.15
CA ASP A 221 -15.94 -17.94 -17.16
C ASP A 221 -14.60 -17.55 -16.50
N PRO A 222 -13.62 -18.48 -16.45
CA PRO A 222 -12.32 -18.21 -15.84
C PRO A 222 -11.49 -17.16 -16.59
N PHE A 223 -11.83 -16.84 -17.84
CA PHE A 223 -11.11 -15.90 -18.69
C PHE A 223 -11.83 -14.55 -18.87
N LYS A 224 -12.96 -14.31 -18.18
CA LYS A 224 -13.76 -13.09 -18.34
C LYS A 224 -12.98 -11.77 -18.16
N PHE A 225 -11.90 -11.78 -17.38
CA PHE A 225 -11.02 -10.64 -17.18
C PHE A 225 -9.94 -10.50 -18.26
N CYS A 226 -9.74 -11.51 -19.11
CA CYS A 226 -8.73 -11.50 -20.16
C CYS A 226 -9.29 -10.91 -21.45
N ASN A 227 -8.99 -9.62 -21.71
CA ASN A 227 -9.41 -8.94 -22.93
C ASN A 227 -8.36 -7.90 -23.36
N PRO A 228 -7.50 -8.21 -24.35
CA PRO A 228 -6.42 -7.33 -24.80
C PRO A 228 -6.88 -5.96 -25.31
N GLU A 229 -8.04 -5.89 -25.93
CA GLU A 229 -8.56 -4.59 -26.40
C GLU A 229 -9.04 -3.71 -25.26
N ARG A 230 -9.62 -4.30 -24.21
CA ARG A 230 -9.96 -3.58 -22.98
C ARG A 230 -8.69 -3.12 -22.25
N GLU A 231 -7.69 -3.99 -22.10
CA GLU A 231 -6.40 -3.65 -21.51
C GLU A 231 -5.78 -2.44 -22.21
N LYS A 232 -5.64 -2.51 -23.53
CA LYS A 232 -5.09 -1.40 -24.33
C LYS A 232 -5.86 -0.10 -24.16
N ARG A 233 -7.19 -0.16 -24.08
CA ARG A 233 -8.04 1.03 -23.91
C ARG A 233 -7.91 1.64 -22.54
N GLU A 234 -7.94 0.83 -21.47
CA GLU A 234 -7.95 1.33 -20.09
C GLU A 234 -6.57 1.82 -19.66
N LEU A 235 -5.48 1.12 -19.99
CA LEU A 235 -4.12 1.54 -19.65
C LEU A 235 -3.69 2.83 -20.38
N ASN A 236 -4.31 3.16 -21.48
CA ASN A 236 -4.02 4.38 -22.26
C ASN A 236 -5.13 5.45 -22.15
N ASN A 237 -6.02 5.33 -21.18
CA ASN A 237 -7.15 6.24 -21.03
C ASN A 237 -6.68 7.62 -20.53
N PRO A 238 -6.84 8.71 -21.32
CA PRO A 238 -6.38 10.04 -20.93
C PRO A 238 -7.13 10.61 -19.73
N GLU A 239 -8.36 10.17 -19.44
CA GLU A 239 -9.09 10.59 -18.25
C GLU A 239 -8.47 10.02 -16.97
N HIS A 240 -7.83 8.85 -17.03
CA HIS A 240 -7.07 8.29 -15.91
C HIS A 240 -5.86 9.15 -15.58
N THR A 241 -5.10 9.57 -16.59
CA THR A 241 -3.96 10.49 -16.43
C THR A 241 -4.40 11.84 -15.86
N LYS A 242 -5.53 12.38 -16.35
CA LYS A 242 -6.12 13.61 -15.83
C LYS A 242 -6.51 13.48 -14.36
N ALA A 243 -7.17 12.38 -13.99
CA ALA A 243 -7.56 12.13 -12.61
C ALA A 243 -6.32 11.99 -11.69
N ALA A 244 -5.27 11.28 -12.13
CA ALA A 244 -4.02 11.17 -11.40
C ALA A 244 -3.39 12.56 -11.14
N ARG A 245 -3.37 13.41 -12.16
CA ARG A 245 -2.91 14.80 -12.03
C ARG A 245 -3.73 15.61 -11.03
N GLU A 246 -5.06 15.50 -11.08
CA GLU A 246 -5.96 16.21 -10.15
C GLU A 246 -5.75 15.76 -8.70
N VAL A 247 -5.60 14.46 -8.48
CA VAL A 247 -5.32 13.91 -7.14
C VAL A 247 -3.95 14.38 -6.63
N ALA A 248 -2.92 14.33 -7.47
CA ALA A 248 -1.60 14.83 -7.14
C ALA A 248 -1.63 16.32 -6.76
N ALA A 249 -2.33 17.14 -7.53
CA ALA A 249 -2.47 18.57 -7.21
C ALA A 249 -3.19 18.82 -5.88
N LYS A 250 -4.18 17.99 -5.53
CA LYS A 250 -4.90 18.08 -4.25
C LYS A 250 -4.09 17.56 -3.06
N SER A 251 -3.08 16.73 -3.28
CA SER A 251 -2.24 16.17 -2.22
C SER A 251 -1.13 17.13 -1.77
N ILE A 252 -0.85 18.19 -2.52
CA ILE A 252 0.19 19.16 -2.19
C ILE A 252 -0.24 20.00 -0.97
N VAL A 253 0.62 20.04 0.04
CA VAL A 253 0.40 20.82 1.26
C VAL A 253 1.27 22.07 1.27
N LEU A 254 0.65 23.25 1.37
CA LEU A 254 1.35 24.53 1.51
C LEU A 254 1.72 24.75 2.97
N LEU A 255 2.96 24.43 3.35
CA LEU A 255 3.43 24.55 4.73
C LEU A 255 3.76 26.00 5.11
N LYS A 256 4.22 26.81 4.14
CA LYS A 256 4.67 28.18 4.38
C LYS A 256 4.58 29.00 3.09
N ASN A 257 4.09 30.23 3.16
CA ASN A 257 4.07 31.19 2.06
C ASN A 257 4.28 32.61 2.56
N GLU A 258 5.46 32.90 3.14
CA GLU A 258 5.81 34.24 3.61
C GLU A 258 6.00 35.18 2.43
N LYS A 259 5.57 36.44 2.64
CA LYS A 259 5.62 37.50 1.62
C LYS A 259 4.88 37.16 0.32
N ASN A 260 3.98 36.16 0.34
CA ASN A 260 3.19 35.74 -0.83
C ASN A 260 4.05 35.41 -2.06
N ILE A 261 5.17 34.71 -1.85
CA ILE A 261 6.06 34.29 -2.94
C ILE A 261 5.37 33.32 -3.92
N LEU A 262 4.43 32.54 -3.42
CA LEU A 262 3.60 31.64 -4.24
C LEU A 262 2.19 32.22 -4.43
N PRO A 263 1.60 32.04 -5.64
CA PRO A 263 2.19 31.42 -6.84
C PRO A 263 3.29 32.29 -7.45
N LEU A 264 4.31 31.64 -8.03
CA LEU A 264 5.39 32.33 -8.72
C LEU A 264 4.85 33.17 -9.88
N SER A 265 5.41 34.38 -10.08
CA SER A 265 5.06 35.23 -11.19
C SER A 265 5.44 34.58 -12.53
N LYS A 266 4.54 34.65 -13.51
CA LYS A 266 4.83 34.24 -14.90
C LYS A 266 5.86 35.14 -15.59
N ASN A 267 6.19 36.28 -14.98
CA ASN A 267 7.19 37.22 -15.48
C ASN A 267 8.59 36.99 -14.88
N THR A 268 8.78 35.95 -14.04
CA THR A 268 10.09 35.57 -13.51
C THR A 268 11.02 35.24 -14.66
N LYS A 269 12.16 35.95 -14.73
CA LYS A 269 13.09 35.84 -15.88
C LYS A 269 13.97 34.60 -15.78
N THR A 270 14.46 34.29 -14.57
CA THR A 270 15.38 33.16 -14.36
C THR A 270 14.96 32.36 -13.12
N ILE A 271 14.76 31.08 -13.30
CA ILE A 271 14.44 30.14 -12.23
C ILE A 271 15.53 29.08 -12.16
N ALA A 272 16.16 28.95 -11.00
CA ALA A 272 17.00 27.79 -10.68
C ALA A 272 16.12 26.67 -10.15
N PHE A 273 16.21 25.49 -10.74
CA PHE A 273 15.56 24.29 -10.24
C PHE A 273 16.64 23.30 -9.81
N ILE A 274 16.83 23.18 -8.51
CA ILE A 274 17.97 22.50 -7.89
C ILE A 274 17.46 21.30 -7.08
N GLY A 275 18.19 20.20 -7.15
CA GLY A 275 17.96 19.04 -6.33
C GLY A 275 17.95 17.72 -7.09
N PRO A 276 18.14 16.60 -6.36
CA PRO A 276 18.20 15.26 -6.95
C PRO A 276 16.86 14.82 -7.56
N MET A 277 15.72 15.28 -7.03
CA MET A 277 14.39 14.85 -7.47
C MET A 277 13.89 15.56 -8.74
N VAL A 278 14.57 16.63 -9.20
CA VAL A 278 14.09 17.49 -10.31
C VAL A 278 13.87 16.72 -11.61
N LYS A 279 14.78 15.81 -11.94
CA LYS A 279 14.74 15.01 -13.20
C LYS A 279 14.55 13.51 -12.94
N LEU A 280 14.32 13.12 -11.70
CA LEU A 280 14.23 11.71 -11.30
C LEU A 280 12.80 11.17 -11.54
N ASN A 281 12.58 10.55 -12.70
CA ASN A 281 11.27 9.97 -13.04
C ASN A 281 10.92 8.78 -12.13
N ARG A 282 11.89 7.95 -11.77
CA ARG A 282 11.68 6.75 -10.94
C ARG A 282 11.05 7.08 -9.57
N ALA A 283 11.41 8.20 -8.96
CA ALA A 283 10.86 8.62 -7.67
C ALA A 283 9.33 8.80 -7.67
N ASN A 284 8.74 9.08 -8.84
CA ASN A 284 7.30 9.28 -8.97
C ASN A 284 6.48 7.97 -8.95
N HIS A 285 7.13 6.80 -9.03
CA HIS A 285 6.44 5.51 -8.98
C HIS A 285 6.17 5.00 -7.58
N GLY A 286 6.97 5.42 -6.61
CA GLY A 286 6.92 4.87 -5.25
C GLY A 286 7.54 3.48 -5.13
N PHE A 287 7.48 2.90 -3.93
CA PHE A 287 8.13 1.64 -3.59
C PHE A 287 7.45 0.41 -4.24
N TRP A 288 6.13 0.32 -4.11
CA TRP A 288 5.35 -0.84 -4.57
C TRP A 288 5.01 -0.83 -6.07
N ALA A 289 5.81 -0.15 -6.88
CA ALA A 289 5.68 -0.22 -8.32
C ALA A 289 6.46 -1.41 -8.88
N ILE A 290 5.91 -2.07 -9.90
CA ILE A 290 6.62 -3.09 -10.68
C ILE A 290 7.95 -2.48 -11.14
N ASP A 291 9.05 -3.23 -11.07
CA ASP A 291 10.35 -2.76 -11.56
C ASP A 291 10.28 -2.53 -13.06
N LEU A 292 10.22 -1.26 -13.40
CA LEU A 292 10.02 -0.78 -14.75
C LEU A 292 11.37 -0.49 -15.44
N LYS A 293 12.38 -1.32 -15.26
CA LYS A 293 13.67 -1.17 -16.00
C LYS A 293 13.48 -1.04 -17.51
N GLU A 294 12.36 -1.55 -18.02
CA GLU A 294 12.02 -1.58 -19.43
C GLU A 294 10.78 -0.72 -19.77
N VAL A 295 10.08 -0.16 -18.80
CA VAL A 295 8.92 0.69 -19.11
C VAL A 295 9.40 2.07 -19.50
N ASP A 296 8.99 2.45 -20.69
CA ASP A 296 9.20 3.75 -21.28
C ASP A 296 8.78 4.86 -20.29
N SER A 297 9.76 5.58 -19.78
CA SER A 297 9.57 6.72 -18.87
C SER A 297 8.78 7.88 -19.49
N THR A 298 8.33 7.76 -20.73
CA THR A 298 7.55 8.78 -21.43
C THR A 298 6.20 9.05 -20.79
N TYR A 299 5.63 8.09 -20.04
CA TYR A 299 4.40 8.28 -19.30
C TYR A 299 4.56 9.17 -18.06
N ILE A 300 5.79 9.36 -17.58
CA ILE A 300 6.05 10.12 -16.36
C ILE A 300 6.58 11.49 -16.70
N ILE A 301 5.87 12.50 -16.25
CA ILE A 301 6.33 13.88 -16.37
C ILE A 301 7.16 14.21 -15.13
N SER A 302 8.49 14.35 -15.32
CA SER A 302 9.38 14.83 -14.26
C SER A 302 8.99 16.23 -13.80
N GLN A 303 9.43 16.61 -12.61
CA GLN A 303 9.21 17.97 -12.10
C GLN A 303 9.85 19.01 -13.06
N TRP A 304 11.02 18.70 -13.61
CA TRP A 304 11.65 19.54 -14.65
C TRP A 304 10.74 19.75 -15.85
N LYS A 305 10.23 18.66 -16.42
CA LYS A 305 9.36 18.74 -17.61
C LYS A 305 8.04 19.43 -17.32
N GLY A 306 7.50 19.23 -16.13
CA GLY A 306 6.30 19.91 -15.65
C GLY A 306 6.50 21.44 -15.56
N LEU A 307 7.64 21.88 -15.01
CA LEU A 307 7.97 23.30 -14.95
C LEU A 307 8.27 23.88 -16.34
N GLU A 308 9.06 23.18 -17.16
CA GLU A 308 9.36 23.56 -18.53
C GLU A 308 8.09 23.82 -19.36
N ASN A 309 7.10 22.95 -19.23
CA ASN A 309 5.80 23.10 -19.89
C ASN A 309 4.95 24.24 -19.33
N LYS A 310 5.23 24.70 -18.10
CA LYS A 310 4.44 25.71 -17.40
C LYS A 310 4.94 27.14 -17.56
N VAL A 311 6.27 27.32 -17.68
CA VAL A 311 6.88 28.64 -17.78
C VAL A 311 6.74 29.23 -19.21
N GLY A 312 6.80 30.55 -19.29
CA GLY A 312 6.76 31.26 -20.57
C GLY A 312 8.08 31.15 -21.35
N LYS A 313 8.01 31.46 -22.65
CA LYS A 313 9.20 31.47 -23.55
C LYS A 313 10.33 32.42 -23.10
N ASN A 314 9.99 33.40 -22.26
CA ASN A 314 10.94 34.41 -21.75
C ASN A 314 11.58 34.02 -20.40
N THR A 315 11.21 32.87 -19.83
CA THR A 315 11.76 32.37 -18.57
C THR A 315 12.93 31.43 -18.86
N LYS A 316 14.11 31.75 -18.37
CA LYS A 316 15.27 30.89 -18.41
C LYS A 316 15.22 29.91 -17.24
N LEU A 317 15.29 28.61 -17.52
CA LEU A 317 15.44 27.58 -16.51
C LEU A 317 16.91 27.16 -16.40
N LEU A 318 17.44 27.16 -15.18
CA LEU A 318 18.75 26.64 -14.83
C LEU A 318 18.57 25.40 -13.94
N TYR A 319 19.47 24.44 -14.07
CA TYR A 319 19.43 23.20 -13.33
C TYR A 319 20.78 22.90 -12.68
N ALA A 320 20.74 22.41 -11.45
CA ALA A 320 21.87 21.74 -10.80
C ALA A 320 21.33 20.58 -9.93
N LYS A 321 22.02 19.45 -9.93
CA LYS A 321 21.60 18.31 -9.09
C LYS A 321 21.90 18.59 -7.60
N GLY A 322 23.04 19.19 -7.30
CA GLY A 322 23.48 19.53 -5.95
C GLY A 322 24.03 18.33 -5.16
N CYS A 323 23.22 17.32 -4.93
CA CYS A 323 23.60 16.07 -4.27
C CYS A 323 22.97 14.86 -4.97
N ASP A 324 23.34 13.67 -4.54
CA ASP A 324 22.64 12.44 -4.94
C ASP A 324 21.32 12.23 -4.14
N GLU A 325 20.58 11.21 -4.50
CA GLU A 325 19.31 10.85 -3.85
C GLU A 325 19.52 10.31 -2.43
N GLU A 326 20.71 9.80 -2.12
CA GLU A 326 21.09 9.29 -0.81
C GLU A 326 21.58 10.40 0.13
N GLY A 327 21.90 11.58 -0.42
CA GLY A 327 22.41 12.73 0.35
C GLY A 327 23.85 12.59 0.81
N SER A 328 24.57 11.59 0.31
CA SER A 328 25.95 11.30 0.73
C SER A 328 27.00 12.08 -0.07
N ASN A 329 26.68 12.48 -1.30
CA ASN A 329 27.58 13.21 -2.20
C ASN A 329 27.19 14.69 -2.25
N THR A 330 28.15 15.58 -1.93
CA THR A 330 28.00 17.05 -1.93
C THR A 330 28.80 17.74 -3.01
N ASP A 331 29.43 17.02 -3.95
CA ASP A 331 30.31 17.56 -4.98
C ASP A 331 29.62 18.59 -5.89
N GLY A 332 28.30 18.46 -6.05
CA GLY A 332 27.46 19.38 -6.84
C GLY A 332 27.09 20.69 -6.14
N PHE A 333 27.47 20.92 -4.88
CA PHE A 333 27.03 22.12 -4.14
C PHE A 333 27.59 23.41 -4.73
N ALA A 334 28.82 23.41 -5.19
CA ALA A 334 29.40 24.59 -5.83
C ALA A 334 28.64 25.03 -7.08
N GLU A 335 28.25 24.06 -7.93
CA GLU A 335 27.40 24.30 -9.10
C GLU A 335 26.03 24.81 -8.70
N ALA A 336 25.39 24.17 -7.71
CA ALA A 336 24.08 24.57 -7.21
C ALA A 336 24.08 26.02 -6.71
N ILE A 337 25.08 26.43 -5.95
CA ILE A 337 25.23 27.80 -5.47
C ILE A 337 25.44 28.77 -6.65
N ALA A 338 26.27 28.40 -7.63
CA ALA A 338 26.51 29.24 -8.80
C ALA A 338 25.26 29.46 -9.63
N VAL A 339 24.42 28.41 -9.79
CA VAL A 339 23.13 28.46 -10.49
C VAL A 339 22.11 29.28 -9.69
N ALA A 340 22.06 29.12 -8.38
CA ALA A 340 21.20 29.91 -7.50
C ALA A 340 21.50 31.41 -7.58
N ASN A 341 22.77 31.80 -7.56
CA ASN A 341 23.21 33.19 -7.61
C ASN A 341 22.87 33.89 -8.95
N GLN A 342 22.59 33.12 -10.00
CA GLN A 342 22.21 33.65 -11.32
C GLN A 342 20.72 33.78 -11.51
N SER A 343 19.90 33.48 -10.49
CA SER A 343 18.47 33.31 -10.63
C SER A 343 17.66 34.27 -9.76
N ASP A 344 16.49 34.68 -10.27
CA ASP A 344 15.54 35.50 -9.50
C ASP A 344 14.81 34.68 -8.43
N VAL A 345 14.62 33.38 -8.69
CA VAL A 345 13.94 32.43 -7.81
C VAL A 345 14.67 31.09 -7.84
N VAL A 346 14.76 30.49 -6.67
CA VAL A 346 15.30 29.12 -6.51
C VAL A 346 14.17 28.21 -6.07
N ILE A 347 13.99 27.10 -6.78
CA ILE A 347 13.13 25.98 -6.39
C ILE A 347 14.07 24.84 -5.99
N LEU A 348 13.99 24.40 -4.74
CA LEU A 348 14.67 23.21 -4.25
C LEU A 348 13.74 22.01 -4.30
N SER A 349 14.13 20.95 -5.00
CA SER A 349 13.43 19.67 -5.01
C SER A 349 14.26 18.64 -4.28
N ILE A 350 13.95 18.48 -3.01
CA ILE A 350 14.58 17.53 -2.10
C ILE A 350 13.56 16.50 -1.64
N GLY A 351 14.02 15.33 -1.29
CA GLY A 351 13.18 14.24 -0.83
C GLY A 351 14.00 12.96 -0.69
N GLU A 352 13.36 11.89 -0.37
CA GLU A 352 13.96 10.58 -0.24
C GLU A 352 13.90 9.81 -1.56
N ALA A 353 14.88 8.92 -1.77
CA ALA A 353 14.86 7.99 -2.89
C ALA A 353 13.64 7.05 -2.79
N TRP A 354 13.20 6.55 -3.93
CA TRP A 354 12.02 5.68 -4.03
C TRP A 354 12.08 4.41 -3.17
N ASN A 355 13.27 3.96 -2.82
CA ASN A 355 13.55 2.76 -2.01
C ASN A 355 13.74 3.06 -0.51
N LYS A 356 13.48 4.28 -0.06
CA LYS A 356 13.61 4.67 1.36
C LYS A 356 12.31 4.55 2.14
N SER A 357 11.18 4.43 1.47
CA SER A 357 9.90 4.15 2.11
C SER A 357 9.53 2.69 1.89
N GLY A 358 8.81 2.12 2.85
CA GLY A 358 8.43 0.72 2.83
C GLY A 358 9.06 -0.06 3.97
N GLU A 359 9.21 -1.33 3.77
CA GLU A 359 9.72 -2.32 4.74
C GLU A 359 11.22 -2.24 4.91
#